data_cf24e48b62df9a5637a7eda05ebd34b5
#
_entry.id   cf24e48b62df9a5637a7eda05ebd34b5
#
_cell.length_a   1.000
_cell.length_b   1.000
_cell.length_c   1.000
_cell.angle_alpha   90.00
_cell.angle_beta   90.00
_cell.angle_gamma   90.00
#
_symmetry.space_group_name_H-M   'P 1'
#
loop_
_entity.id
_entity.type
_entity.pdbx_description
1 polymer ?
#
loop_
_entity_poly.entity_id
_entity_poly.type
_entity_poly.pdbx_seq_one_letter_code
_entity_poly.pdbx_strand_id
1 'polypeptide(L)'
;MFIKPLAFFRFFYPSLIWKKQGTKKIWLTFDDGPTPEVTEHILSVLKSEKILATFFLVGKDISNNLPLYEKIKTDGHTVGNHTNSHLNGWKTSTKKYIQDIEKCQKLMANNKLFRPPYGKITSRQIFKLKKKYKLILWDILSYDFKEKNSYNLKRNVLDNISDGSIIVFHNNLKSYTLLKETLKDIIIELKKLGYSFSSSW
;
A
#
# COMPACT_ATOMS: atom_id res chain seq x y z
N MET A 1 -3.15 -1.62 -19.98
CA MET A 1 -2.78 -1.88 -18.57
C MET A 1 -3.69 -1.02 -17.70
N PHE A 2 -4.35 -1.56 -16.67
CA PHE A 2 -5.36 -0.80 -15.92
C PHE A 2 -4.70 -0.14 -14.70
N ILE A 3 -4.48 1.18 -14.78
CA ILE A 3 -4.00 2.00 -13.67
C ILE A 3 -5.08 2.06 -12.57
N LYS A 4 -6.35 2.17 -12.97
CA LYS A 4 -7.52 2.12 -12.09
C LYS A 4 -8.23 0.77 -12.21
N PRO A 5 -8.69 0.16 -11.11
CA PRO A 5 -9.55 -1.01 -11.18
C PRO A 5 -10.85 -0.65 -11.89
N LEU A 6 -11.35 -1.58 -12.70
CA LEU A 6 -12.64 -1.41 -13.37
C LEU A 6 -13.75 -1.18 -12.34
N ALA A 7 -14.64 -0.21 -12.58
CA ALA A 7 -15.76 0.13 -11.68
C ALA A 7 -16.61 -1.09 -11.32
N PHE A 8 -16.75 -2.04 -12.25
CA PHE A 8 -17.42 -3.30 -12.07
C PHE A 8 -16.92 -4.10 -10.84
N PHE A 9 -15.62 -4.19 -10.59
CA PHE A 9 -15.10 -4.91 -9.42
C PHE A 9 -15.52 -4.26 -8.10
N ARG A 10 -15.63 -2.94 -8.05
CA ARG A 10 -16.08 -2.21 -6.86
C ARG A 10 -17.53 -2.56 -6.51
N PHE A 11 -18.38 -2.75 -7.51
CA PHE A 11 -19.78 -3.12 -7.31
C PHE A 11 -19.93 -4.53 -6.74
N PHE A 12 -19.17 -5.51 -7.24
CA PHE A 12 -19.27 -6.91 -6.78
C PHE A 12 -18.60 -7.17 -5.42
N TYR A 13 -17.69 -6.30 -4.98
CA TYR A 13 -16.96 -6.46 -3.73
C TYR A 13 -17.05 -5.20 -2.85
N PRO A 14 -18.26 -4.85 -2.35
CA PRO A 14 -18.46 -3.62 -1.56
C PRO A 14 -17.74 -3.65 -0.21
N SER A 15 -17.34 -4.82 0.29
CA SER A 15 -16.55 -4.96 1.52
C SER A 15 -15.06 -4.65 1.34
N LEU A 16 -14.60 -4.42 0.12
CA LEU A 16 -13.23 -4.00 -0.18
C LEU A 16 -13.18 -2.47 -0.31
N ILE A 17 -12.22 -1.86 0.36
CA ILE A 17 -12.01 -0.41 0.30
C ILE A 17 -11.07 -0.09 -0.86
N TRP A 18 -11.63 0.46 -1.93
CA TRP A 18 -10.90 0.83 -3.15
C TRP A 18 -10.54 2.31 -3.19
N LYS A 19 -11.34 3.12 -2.51
CA LYS A 19 -11.25 4.56 -2.46
C LYS A 19 -11.88 5.03 -1.16
N LYS A 20 -11.42 6.13 -0.61
CA LYS A 20 -11.99 6.76 0.59
C LYS A 20 -12.90 7.92 0.22
N GLN A 21 -13.70 8.37 1.17
CA GLN A 21 -14.39 9.64 1.08
C GLN A 21 -13.48 10.75 1.61
N GLY A 22 -13.58 11.93 1.06
CA GLY A 22 -12.83 13.11 1.51
C GLY A 22 -12.56 14.06 0.36
N THR A 23 -12.80 15.35 0.58
CA THR A 23 -12.50 16.39 -0.40
C THR A 23 -11.03 16.75 -0.32
N LYS A 24 -10.34 16.74 -1.46
CA LYS A 24 -8.90 17.03 -1.55
C LYS A 24 -8.04 16.24 -0.56
N LYS A 25 -8.44 15.02 -0.21
CA LYS A 25 -7.69 14.12 0.68
C LYS A 25 -7.37 12.81 -0.04
N ILE A 26 -6.13 12.35 0.07
CA ILE A 26 -5.62 11.14 -0.57
C ILE A 26 -4.82 10.29 0.40
N TRP A 27 -4.66 9.00 0.09
CA TRP A 27 -3.91 8.03 0.89
C TRP A 27 -2.73 7.51 0.09
N LEU A 28 -1.52 7.88 0.52
CA LEU A 28 -0.29 7.34 -0.04
C LEU A 28 0.04 6.04 0.67
N THR A 29 0.22 4.95 -0.09
CA THR A 29 0.46 3.63 0.47
C THR A 29 1.64 2.93 -0.22
N PHE A 30 2.38 2.15 0.58
CA PHE A 30 3.54 1.39 0.12
C PHE A 30 3.35 -0.07 0.48
N ASP A 31 3.39 -0.95 -0.53
CA ASP A 31 3.29 -2.39 -0.35
C ASP A 31 4.68 -3.02 -0.30
N ASP A 32 4.81 -4.21 0.26
CA ASP A 32 6.04 -4.96 0.49
C ASP A 32 6.94 -4.37 1.59
N GLY A 33 8.15 -4.90 1.73
CA GLY A 33 9.14 -4.47 2.71
C GLY A 33 8.78 -4.81 4.18
N PRO A 34 9.53 -4.29 5.14
CA PRO A 34 10.58 -3.26 5.01
C PRO A 34 11.81 -3.77 4.23
N THR A 35 12.28 -2.94 3.30
CA THR A 35 13.50 -3.21 2.51
C THR A 35 14.50 -2.10 2.84
N PRO A 36 15.69 -2.37 3.41
CA PRO A 36 16.54 -1.36 4.06
C PRO A 36 16.68 -0.05 3.28
N GLU A 37 17.37 -0.06 2.16
CA GLU A 37 17.65 1.15 1.38
C GLU A 37 16.37 1.85 0.87
N VAL A 38 15.39 1.06 0.44
CA VAL A 38 14.14 1.58 -0.15
C VAL A 38 13.29 2.24 0.92
N THR A 39 13.10 1.56 2.06
CA THR A 39 12.31 2.07 3.18
C THR A 39 12.92 3.34 3.75
N GLU A 40 14.25 3.37 3.95
CA GLU A 40 14.94 4.56 4.46
C GLU A 40 14.77 5.76 3.53
N HIS A 41 14.89 5.55 2.22
CA HIS A 41 14.64 6.60 1.24
C HIS A 41 13.19 7.11 1.32
N ILE A 42 12.21 6.21 1.32
CA ILE A 42 10.79 6.58 1.43
C ILE A 42 10.55 7.40 2.71
N LEU A 43 11.02 6.94 3.86
CA LEU A 43 10.87 7.65 5.13
C LEU A 43 11.52 9.02 5.11
N SER A 44 12.70 9.15 4.50
CA SER A 44 13.39 10.43 4.33
C SER A 44 12.55 11.42 3.52
N VAL A 45 11.98 10.98 2.41
CA VAL A 45 11.10 11.82 1.57
C VAL A 45 9.83 12.22 2.33
N LEU A 46 9.14 11.26 2.97
CA LEU A 46 7.91 11.53 3.73
C LEU A 46 8.16 12.54 4.86
N LYS A 47 9.30 12.41 5.57
CA LYS A 47 9.71 13.32 6.63
C LYS A 47 10.00 14.72 6.08
N SER A 48 10.76 14.84 4.99
CA SER A 48 11.06 16.13 4.36
C SER A 48 9.79 16.86 3.90
N GLU A 49 8.79 16.09 3.43
CA GLU A 49 7.52 16.61 2.97
C GLU A 49 6.47 16.74 4.10
N LYS A 50 6.79 16.36 5.33
CA LYS A 50 5.91 16.42 6.52
C LYS A 50 4.56 15.72 6.28
N ILE A 51 4.58 14.55 5.68
CA ILE A 51 3.37 13.76 5.41
C ILE A 51 3.47 12.37 6.02
N LEU A 52 2.32 11.81 6.38
CA LEU A 52 2.18 10.46 6.85
C LEU A 52 1.62 9.54 5.76
N ALA A 53 2.06 8.30 5.74
CA ALA A 53 1.64 7.28 4.78
C ALA A 53 1.24 5.97 5.49
N THR A 54 0.77 5.00 4.70
CA THR A 54 0.48 3.65 5.20
C THR A 54 1.36 2.63 4.50
N PHE A 55 1.95 1.74 5.27
CA PHE A 55 2.82 0.66 4.79
C PHE A 55 2.14 -0.69 4.99
N PHE A 56 1.85 -1.42 3.92
CA PHE A 56 1.36 -2.80 3.97
C PHE A 56 2.55 -3.74 3.87
N LEU A 57 2.97 -4.29 5.01
CA LEU A 57 4.28 -4.94 5.16
C LEU A 57 4.17 -6.46 5.16
N VAL A 58 5.19 -7.11 4.60
CA VAL A 58 5.35 -8.57 4.57
C VAL A 58 6.01 -9.05 5.85
N GLY A 59 5.40 -10.03 6.53
CA GLY A 59 5.85 -10.46 7.85
C GLY A 59 7.29 -11.01 7.88
N LYS A 60 7.73 -11.71 6.83
CA LYS A 60 9.13 -12.16 6.72
C LYS A 60 10.11 -10.99 6.67
N ASP A 61 9.76 -9.93 5.93
CA ASP A 61 10.61 -8.75 5.80
C ASP A 61 10.64 -7.96 7.10
N ILE A 62 9.52 -7.91 7.86
CA ILE A 62 9.50 -7.35 9.21
C ILE A 62 10.47 -8.11 10.12
N SER A 63 10.39 -9.46 10.12
CA SER A 63 11.25 -10.28 10.97
C SER A 63 12.74 -10.11 10.66
N ASN A 64 13.07 -9.88 9.40
CA ASN A 64 14.44 -9.66 8.94
C ASN A 64 14.94 -8.24 9.20
N ASN A 65 14.03 -7.26 9.35
CA ASN A 65 14.36 -5.83 9.46
C ASN A 65 13.54 -5.15 10.58
N LEU A 66 13.53 -5.75 11.77
CA LEU A 66 12.75 -5.27 12.91
C LEU A 66 13.04 -3.80 13.30
N PRO A 67 14.29 -3.32 13.34
CA PRO A 67 14.57 -1.92 13.64
C PRO A 67 13.90 -0.96 12.66
N LEU A 68 13.87 -1.33 11.38
CA LEU A 68 13.25 -0.51 10.34
C LEU A 68 11.72 -0.51 10.42
N TYR A 69 11.12 -1.64 10.79
CA TYR A 69 9.70 -1.73 11.11
C TYR A 69 9.33 -0.83 12.29
N GLU A 70 10.10 -0.85 13.37
CA GLU A 70 9.88 0.04 14.51
C GLU A 70 10.06 1.50 14.12
N LYS A 71 11.03 1.83 13.28
CA LYS A 71 11.21 3.17 12.75
C LYS A 71 9.99 3.68 11.96
N ILE A 72 9.39 2.86 11.09
CA ILE A 72 8.15 3.22 10.38
C ILE A 72 7.06 3.64 11.37
N LYS A 73 6.91 2.93 12.47
CA LYS A 73 5.91 3.21 13.51
C LYS A 73 6.24 4.46 14.33
N THR A 74 7.48 4.60 14.75
CA THR A 74 7.93 5.75 15.57
C THR A 74 7.91 7.05 14.78
N ASP A 75 8.09 7.00 13.47
CA ASP A 75 7.92 8.13 12.57
C ASP A 75 6.43 8.50 12.36
N GLY A 76 5.48 7.75 12.98
CA GLY A 76 4.04 8.04 13.00
C GLY A 76 3.25 7.45 11.83
N HIS A 77 3.87 6.64 10.98
CA HIS A 77 3.20 6.02 9.84
C HIS A 77 2.28 4.87 10.28
N THR A 78 1.21 4.66 9.52
CA THR A 78 0.30 3.53 9.74
C THR A 78 0.86 2.27 9.10
N VAL A 79 0.74 1.12 9.79
CA VAL A 79 1.14 -0.17 9.23
C VAL A 79 -0.07 -1.07 8.98
N GLY A 80 0.01 -1.91 7.96
CA GLY A 80 -0.98 -2.89 7.58
C GLY A 80 -0.35 -4.24 7.23
N ASN A 81 -1.13 -5.30 7.31
CA ASN A 81 -0.71 -6.67 7.04
C ASN A 81 -0.72 -6.94 5.52
N HIS A 82 0.38 -7.47 4.98
CA HIS A 82 0.51 -7.89 3.59
C HIS A 82 0.85 -9.38 3.45
N THR A 83 0.32 -10.23 4.35
CA THR A 83 0.67 -11.63 4.57
C THR A 83 2.09 -11.82 5.11
N ASN A 84 2.42 -13.01 5.56
CA ASN A 84 3.78 -13.30 6.04
C ASN A 84 4.77 -13.60 4.92
N SER A 85 4.29 -14.21 3.83
CA SER A 85 5.14 -14.74 2.75
C SER A 85 4.72 -14.24 1.37
N HIS A 86 3.99 -13.10 1.32
CA HIS A 86 3.49 -12.48 0.09
C HIS A 86 2.69 -13.45 -0.80
N LEU A 87 1.80 -14.24 -0.18
CA LEU A 87 1.04 -15.28 -0.87
C LEU A 87 -0.04 -14.71 -1.80
N ASN A 88 -0.16 -15.32 -2.99
CA ASN A 88 -1.24 -15.04 -3.91
C ASN A 88 -2.52 -15.76 -3.46
N GLY A 89 -3.57 -15.01 -3.06
CA GLY A 89 -4.80 -15.57 -2.54
C GLY A 89 -5.54 -16.50 -3.53
N TRP A 90 -5.48 -16.23 -4.83
CA TRP A 90 -6.11 -17.09 -5.84
C TRP A 90 -5.41 -18.44 -6.02
N LYS A 91 -4.10 -18.48 -5.72
CA LYS A 91 -3.27 -19.69 -5.85
C LYS A 91 -3.04 -20.42 -4.52
N THR A 92 -3.69 -19.95 -3.45
CA THR A 92 -3.47 -20.48 -2.10
C THR A 92 -4.80 -20.89 -1.48
N SER A 93 -4.84 -22.10 -0.88
CA SER A 93 -6.04 -22.54 -0.15
C SER A 93 -6.40 -21.54 0.97
N THR A 94 -7.69 -21.37 1.22
CA THR A 94 -8.18 -20.42 2.23
C THR A 94 -7.56 -20.65 3.61
N LYS A 95 -7.37 -21.91 4.02
CA LYS A 95 -6.76 -22.28 5.31
C LYS A 95 -5.32 -21.78 5.38
N LYS A 96 -4.50 -22.12 4.38
CA LYS A 96 -3.08 -21.71 4.31
C LYS A 96 -2.93 -20.19 4.22
N TYR A 97 -3.79 -19.53 3.44
CA TYR A 97 -3.76 -18.09 3.27
C TYR A 97 -4.04 -17.36 4.59
N ILE A 98 -5.06 -17.79 5.34
CA ILE A 98 -5.38 -17.21 6.66
C ILE A 98 -4.27 -17.46 7.66
N GLN A 99 -3.71 -18.67 7.72
CA GLN A 99 -2.58 -18.98 8.59
C GLN A 99 -1.37 -18.08 8.31
N ASP A 100 -1.11 -17.77 7.05
CA ASP A 100 0.00 -16.88 6.66
C ASP A 100 -0.27 -15.43 7.07
N ILE A 101 -1.52 -14.96 6.94
CA ILE A 101 -1.92 -13.64 7.45
C ILE A 101 -1.76 -13.57 8.97
N GLU A 102 -2.18 -14.62 9.70
CA GLU A 102 -2.08 -14.67 11.15
C GLU A 102 -0.63 -14.71 11.65
N LYS A 103 0.30 -15.31 10.88
CA LYS A 103 1.74 -15.22 11.19
C LYS A 103 2.23 -13.78 11.14
N CYS A 104 1.92 -13.05 10.08
CA CYS A 104 2.25 -11.64 9.98
C CYS A 104 1.58 -10.82 11.09
N GLN A 105 0.32 -11.13 11.40
CA GLN A 105 -0.45 -10.41 12.44
C GLN A 105 0.18 -10.49 13.82
N LYS A 106 0.86 -11.58 14.16
CA LYS A 106 1.56 -11.71 15.45
C LYS A 106 2.68 -10.68 15.63
N LEU A 107 3.23 -10.16 14.52
CA LEU A 107 4.25 -9.10 14.52
C LEU A 107 3.63 -7.69 14.59
N MET A 108 2.33 -7.57 14.35
CA MET A 108 1.60 -6.30 14.22
C MET A 108 0.47 -6.21 15.24
N ALA A 109 0.80 -6.09 16.52
CA ALA A 109 -0.23 -5.93 17.56
C ALA A 109 -1.20 -4.79 17.21
N ASN A 110 -2.50 -5.01 17.44
CA ASN A 110 -3.59 -4.04 17.23
C ASN A 110 -3.82 -3.56 15.79
N ASN A 111 -3.11 -4.10 14.79
CA ASN A 111 -3.40 -3.77 13.40
C ASN A 111 -4.73 -4.40 12.94
N LYS A 112 -5.54 -3.60 12.21
CA LYS A 112 -6.80 -4.04 11.61
C LYS A 112 -6.84 -3.82 10.10
N LEU A 113 -5.72 -3.47 9.49
CA LEU A 113 -5.60 -3.24 8.05
C LEU A 113 -4.97 -4.45 7.38
N PHE A 114 -5.55 -4.87 6.27
CA PHE A 114 -5.01 -5.93 5.44
C PHE A 114 -5.14 -5.57 3.97
N ARG A 115 -4.05 -5.75 3.23
CA ARG A 115 -4.07 -5.67 1.76
C ARG A 115 -3.62 -7.01 1.18
N PRO A 116 -4.42 -7.64 0.30
CA PRO A 116 -4.03 -8.90 -0.33
C PRO A 116 -2.92 -8.66 -1.35
N PRO A 117 -1.82 -9.44 -1.33
CA PRO A 117 -0.79 -9.40 -2.36
C PRO A 117 -1.39 -9.53 -3.77
N TYR A 118 -0.87 -8.71 -4.70
CA TYR A 118 -1.36 -8.64 -6.09
C TYR A 118 -2.83 -8.18 -6.24
N GLY A 119 -3.50 -7.75 -5.18
CA GLY A 119 -4.95 -7.55 -5.15
C GLY A 119 -5.76 -8.85 -5.30
N LYS A 120 -5.13 -10.02 -5.18
CA LYS A 120 -5.72 -11.33 -5.45
C LYS A 120 -6.23 -11.98 -4.19
N ILE A 121 -7.54 -11.96 -4.02
CA ILE A 121 -8.25 -12.55 -2.89
C ILE A 121 -9.55 -13.20 -3.38
N THR A 122 -9.93 -14.37 -2.84
CA THR A 122 -11.17 -15.06 -3.19
C THR A 122 -12.34 -14.59 -2.31
N SER A 123 -13.58 -14.74 -2.80
CA SER A 123 -14.80 -14.38 -2.03
C SER A 123 -14.84 -15.10 -0.68
N ARG A 124 -14.40 -16.36 -0.61
CA ARG A 124 -14.33 -17.16 0.62
C ARG A 124 -13.32 -16.57 1.63
N GLN A 125 -12.19 -16.10 1.14
CA GLN A 125 -11.18 -15.41 1.98
C GLN A 125 -11.71 -14.06 2.47
N ILE A 126 -12.34 -13.27 1.59
CA ILE A 126 -12.99 -12.00 1.93
C ILE A 126 -14.00 -12.21 3.07
N PHE A 127 -14.92 -13.18 2.91
CA PHE A 127 -15.95 -13.47 3.91
C PHE A 127 -15.36 -13.74 5.31
N LYS A 128 -14.26 -14.47 5.37
CA LYS A 128 -13.59 -14.78 6.65
C LYS A 128 -12.82 -13.58 7.23
N LEU A 129 -12.14 -12.80 6.37
CA LEU A 129 -11.24 -11.75 6.81
C LEU A 129 -11.95 -10.43 7.15
N LYS A 130 -13.05 -10.09 6.46
CA LYS A 130 -13.78 -8.82 6.67
C LYS A 130 -14.32 -8.63 8.09
N LYS A 131 -14.43 -9.71 8.89
CA LYS A 131 -14.84 -9.65 10.30
C LYS A 131 -13.72 -9.13 11.21
N LYS A 132 -12.46 -9.31 10.82
CA LYS A 132 -11.27 -8.96 11.62
C LYS A 132 -10.51 -7.75 11.04
N TYR A 133 -10.57 -7.56 9.72
CA TYR A 133 -9.77 -6.59 8.98
C TYR A 133 -10.61 -5.67 8.12
N LYS A 134 -10.17 -4.42 8.00
CA LYS A 134 -10.50 -3.55 6.87
C LYS A 134 -9.66 -4.03 5.68
N LEU A 135 -10.32 -4.48 4.62
CA LEU A 135 -9.67 -5.02 3.43
C LEU A 135 -9.42 -3.87 2.44
N ILE A 136 -8.16 -3.46 2.33
CA ILE A 136 -7.77 -2.27 1.57
C ILE A 136 -7.23 -2.68 0.19
N LEU A 137 -7.83 -2.14 -0.85
CA LEU A 137 -7.30 -2.23 -2.21
C LEU A 137 -6.75 -0.84 -2.60
N TRP A 138 -6.94 -0.43 -3.85
CA TRP A 138 -6.44 0.85 -4.36
C TRP A 138 -7.34 1.44 -5.44
N ASP A 139 -7.22 2.74 -5.60
CA ASP A 139 -7.80 3.49 -6.72
C ASP A 139 -6.77 3.66 -7.85
N ILE A 140 -5.50 3.87 -7.48
CA ILE A 140 -4.40 4.08 -8.42
C ILE A 140 -3.25 3.13 -8.11
N LEU A 141 -2.85 2.33 -9.11
CA LEU A 141 -1.61 1.58 -9.10
C LEU A 141 -0.56 2.35 -9.90
N SER A 142 0.53 2.75 -9.25
CA SER A 142 1.60 3.55 -9.86
C SER A 142 2.35 2.81 -10.96
N TYR A 143 2.46 1.48 -10.85
CA TYR A 143 3.31 0.61 -11.66
C TYR A 143 4.81 0.87 -11.53
N ASP A 144 5.26 1.45 -10.42
CA ASP A 144 6.65 1.73 -10.09
C ASP A 144 7.59 0.52 -10.21
N PHE A 145 7.06 -0.69 -9.98
CA PHE A 145 7.79 -1.96 -10.11
C PHE A 145 7.95 -2.45 -11.57
N LYS A 146 7.32 -1.78 -12.55
CA LYS A 146 7.25 -2.23 -13.95
C LYS A 146 7.60 -1.14 -14.96
N GLU A 147 7.29 0.12 -14.65
CA GLU A 147 7.62 1.25 -15.51
C GLU A 147 9.14 1.36 -15.69
N LYS A 148 9.56 1.91 -16.83
CA LYS A 148 10.98 2.05 -17.18
C LYS A 148 11.47 3.49 -17.14
N ASN A 149 10.56 4.45 -16.98
CA ASN A 149 10.92 5.86 -16.96
C ASN A 149 10.04 6.68 -16.01
N SER A 150 10.60 7.75 -15.50
CA SER A 150 10.01 8.65 -14.51
C SER A 150 8.77 9.38 -15.04
N TYR A 151 8.72 9.67 -16.33
CA TYR A 151 7.59 10.38 -16.95
C TYR A 151 6.30 9.56 -16.91
N ASN A 152 6.36 8.27 -17.30
CA ASN A 152 5.20 7.39 -17.26
C ASN A 152 4.72 7.17 -15.83
N LEU A 153 5.63 6.98 -14.89
CA LEU A 153 5.28 6.82 -13.48
C LEU A 153 4.53 8.04 -12.95
N LYS A 154 5.03 9.24 -13.19
CA LYS A 154 4.36 10.49 -12.80
C LYS A 154 2.97 10.59 -13.42
N ARG A 155 2.80 10.32 -14.70
CA ARG A 155 1.50 10.34 -15.39
C ARG A 155 0.53 9.30 -14.83
N ASN A 156 1.00 8.08 -14.53
CA ASN A 156 0.15 7.05 -13.95
C ASN A 156 -0.54 7.55 -12.67
N VAL A 157 0.11 8.39 -11.89
CA VAL A 157 -0.44 8.95 -10.65
C VAL A 157 -1.19 10.26 -10.93
N LEU A 158 -0.54 11.25 -11.53
CA LEU A 158 -1.04 12.63 -11.62
C LEU A 158 -2.26 12.76 -12.55
N ASP A 159 -2.27 12.03 -13.67
CA ASP A 159 -3.40 12.08 -14.62
C ASP A 159 -4.64 11.32 -14.10
N ASN A 160 -4.48 10.50 -13.05
CA ASN A 160 -5.55 9.66 -12.53
C ASN A 160 -6.03 10.03 -11.13
N ILE A 161 -5.40 11.03 -10.49
CA ILE A 161 -5.73 11.43 -9.13
C ILE A 161 -7.15 12.00 -9.00
N SER A 162 -7.81 11.70 -7.91
CA SER A 162 -9.10 12.25 -7.54
C SER A 162 -9.32 12.18 -6.04
N ASP A 163 -10.28 12.92 -5.53
CA ASP A 163 -10.62 12.95 -4.10
C ASP A 163 -10.80 11.54 -3.54
N GLY A 164 -10.16 11.25 -2.44
CA GLY A 164 -10.22 9.95 -1.78
C GLY A 164 -9.35 8.86 -2.41
N SER A 165 -8.54 9.15 -3.41
CA SER A 165 -7.67 8.14 -4.05
C SER A 165 -6.72 7.48 -3.06
N ILE A 166 -6.65 6.16 -3.14
CA ILE A 166 -5.64 5.32 -2.49
C ILE A 166 -4.61 4.97 -3.56
N ILE A 167 -3.39 5.47 -3.39
CA ILE A 167 -2.29 5.32 -4.34
C ILE A 167 -1.35 4.24 -3.83
N VAL A 168 -0.99 3.27 -4.69
CA VAL A 168 -0.04 2.21 -4.37
C VAL A 168 1.29 2.45 -5.04
N PHE A 169 2.33 2.49 -4.22
CA PHE A 169 3.73 2.31 -4.56
C PHE A 169 4.26 1.05 -3.89
N HIS A 170 5.49 0.63 -4.22
CA HIS A 170 6.07 -0.58 -3.65
C HIS A 170 7.39 -0.29 -2.94
N ASN A 171 7.53 -0.84 -1.76
CA ASN A 171 8.71 -0.75 -0.90
C ASN A 171 9.63 -1.95 -1.16
N ASN A 172 10.12 -2.09 -2.39
CA ASN A 172 11.00 -3.17 -2.83
C ASN A 172 12.06 -2.69 -3.82
N LEU A 173 13.11 -3.49 -4.05
CA LEU A 173 14.24 -3.12 -4.90
C LEU A 173 13.86 -2.86 -6.36
N LYS A 174 12.79 -3.48 -6.88
CA LYS A 174 12.36 -3.27 -8.28
C LYS A 174 11.86 -1.86 -8.52
N SER A 175 11.26 -1.25 -7.51
CA SER A 175 10.70 0.10 -7.56
C SER A 175 11.73 1.18 -7.19
N TYR A 176 12.84 0.80 -6.58
CA TYR A 176 13.75 1.74 -5.91
C TYR A 176 14.27 2.85 -6.80
N THR A 177 14.79 2.49 -7.98
CA THR A 177 15.36 3.49 -8.92
C THR A 177 14.35 4.57 -9.27
N LEU A 178 13.14 4.16 -9.67
CA LEU A 178 12.09 5.12 -10.04
C LEU A 178 11.55 5.91 -8.85
N LEU A 179 11.40 5.28 -7.68
CA LEU A 179 10.97 5.99 -6.48
C LEU A 179 11.98 7.05 -6.06
N LYS A 180 13.28 6.73 -6.14
CA LYS A 180 14.36 7.67 -5.83
C LYS A 180 14.28 8.92 -6.70
N GLU A 181 13.93 8.76 -7.98
CA GLU A 181 13.84 9.87 -8.92
C GLU A 181 12.53 10.67 -8.85
N THR A 182 11.43 10.04 -8.41
CA THR A 182 10.10 10.59 -8.69
C THR A 182 9.22 10.83 -7.48
N LEU A 183 9.42 10.09 -6.38
CA LEU A 183 8.48 10.10 -5.25
C LEU A 183 8.30 11.51 -4.67
N LYS A 184 9.39 12.22 -4.46
CA LYS A 184 9.34 13.59 -3.93
C LYS A 184 8.60 14.55 -4.86
N ASP A 185 8.89 14.50 -6.16
CA ASP A 185 8.25 15.34 -7.15
C ASP A 185 6.74 15.07 -7.23
N ILE A 186 6.34 13.78 -7.23
CA ILE A 186 4.93 13.40 -7.23
C ILE A 186 4.21 14.00 -6.02
N ILE A 187 4.80 13.91 -4.83
CA ILE A 187 4.22 14.48 -3.61
C ILE A 187 4.07 16.00 -3.73
N ILE A 188 5.09 16.69 -4.23
CA ILE A 188 5.05 18.14 -4.44
C ILE A 188 3.94 18.52 -5.41
N GLU A 189 3.84 17.84 -6.56
CA GLU A 189 2.79 18.12 -7.55
C GLU A 189 1.39 17.85 -7.00
N LEU A 190 1.20 16.77 -6.23
CA LEU A 190 -0.08 16.49 -5.58
C LEU A 190 -0.45 17.59 -4.57
N LYS A 191 0.50 18.15 -3.84
CA LYS A 191 0.30 19.31 -2.95
C LYS A 191 -0.08 20.57 -3.75
N LYS A 192 0.59 20.85 -4.87
CA LYS A 192 0.24 21.97 -5.76
C LYS A 192 -1.18 21.86 -6.32
N LEU A 193 -1.66 20.63 -6.57
CA LEU A 193 -3.04 20.34 -6.95
C LEU A 193 -4.03 20.50 -5.78
N GLY A 194 -3.56 20.87 -4.59
CA GLY A 194 -4.37 21.11 -3.39
C GLY A 194 -4.69 19.85 -2.59
N TYR A 195 -4.04 18.71 -2.84
CA TYR A 195 -4.29 17.50 -2.07
C TYR A 195 -3.52 17.46 -0.75
N SER A 196 -4.22 17.04 0.30
CA SER A 196 -3.65 16.67 1.60
C SER A 196 -3.53 15.15 1.72
N PHE A 197 -2.59 14.70 2.55
CA PHE A 197 -2.28 13.28 2.75
C PHE A 197 -2.83 12.78 4.08
N SER A 198 -3.39 11.58 4.09
CA SER A 198 -3.90 10.93 5.29
C SER A 198 -3.40 9.49 5.40
N SER A 199 -3.15 9.07 6.64
CA SER A 199 -2.88 7.68 7.01
C SER A 199 -3.97 7.09 7.92
N SER A 200 -5.06 7.81 8.17
CA SER A 200 -6.21 7.38 8.98
C SER A 200 -7.20 6.54 8.18
N TRP A 201 -7.69 5.43 8.76
CA TRP A 201 -8.54 4.44 8.09
C TRP A 201 -9.90 4.23 8.77
#